data_1c8bd77c45fe5126948551f8f68d2a2e
#
_entry.id   1c8bd77c45fe5126948551f8f68d2a2e
#
_cell.length_a   1.000
_cell.length_b   1.000
_cell.length_c   1.000
_cell.angle_alpha   90.00
_cell.angle_beta   90.00
_cell.angle_gamma   90.00
#
_symmetry.space_group_name_H-M   'P 1'
#
loop_
_entity.id
_entity.type
_entity.pdbx_description
1 polymer ?
#
loop_
_entity_poly.entity_id
_entity_poly.type
_entity_poly.pdbx_seq_one_letter_code
_entity_poly.pdbx_strand_id
1 'polypeptide(L)'
;SASEIFAGVIQDYQRGLVIGEQTFGKGTVQSLIDLNEGQIKITTAKFYRISGQSTQNRGVTPDISFPSLVDTKEIGESALPDALPWDTIAATPFRIFEDHQRLLPLLRTNHAQRSDQNPEFIYLIRRAELQKRLRDQKELSLNEKTRDSEREKIERERLDLENQLRASRGEAPLSSVTQIARSEEKDELNPDPGKDPLIVESGHILVDYMALDKQQHLVRQDGSAQDRR
;
A
#
# COMPACT_ATOMS: atom_id res chain seq x y z
N SER A 1 -11.60 -3.17 7.91
CA SER A 1 -11.87 -3.91 9.15
C SER A 1 -11.05 -3.35 10.33
N ALA A 2 -10.73 -4.15 11.39
CA ALA A 2 -10.06 -3.63 12.60
C ALA A 2 -8.73 -2.94 12.32
N SER A 3 -7.90 -3.45 11.41
CA SER A 3 -6.65 -2.81 11.00
C SER A 3 -6.88 -1.44 10.36
N GLU A 4 -8.00 -1.28 9.64
CA GLU A 4 -8.39 0.00 9.04
C GLU A 4 -8.85 1.01 10.08
N ILE A 5 -9.49 0.55 11.16
CA ILE A 5 -9.81 1.40 12.31
C ILE A 5 -8.51 1.94 12.91
N PHE A 6 -7.53 1.07 13.15
CA PHE A 6 -6.24 1.47 13.70
C PHE A 6 -5.50 2.46 12.78
N ALA A 7 -5.35 2.14 11.49
CA ALA A 7 -4.70 3.02 10.53
C ALA A 7 -5.42 4.38 10.43
N GLY A 8 -6.76 4.36 10.38
CA GLY A 8 -7.57 5.58 10.36
C GLY A 8 -7.39 6.45 11.60
N VAL A 9 -7.30 5.84 12.78
CA VAL A 9 -7.04 6.56 14.04
C VAL A 9 -5.66 7.21 14.03
N ILE A 10 -4.61 6.47 13.62
CA ILE A 10 -3.25 7.02 13.52
C ILE A 10 -3.21 8.24 12.59
N GLN A 11 -3.89 8.16 11.46
CA GLN A 11 -3.95 9.22 10.46
C GLN A 11 -4.79 10.42 10.94
N ASP A 12 -6.01 10.19 11.43
CA ASP A 12 -6.91 11.26 11.86
C ASP A 12 -6.37 12.08 13.04
N TYR A 13 -5.80 11.39 14.02
CA TYR A 13 -5.17 12.05 15.17
C TYR A 13 -3.76 12.57 14.86
N GLN A 14 -3.27 12.37 13.66
CA GLN A 14 -1.90 12.69 13.26
C GLN A 14 -0.88 12.17 14.28
N ARG A 15 -1.04 10.90 14.69
CA ARG A 15 -0.15 10.21 15.61
C ARG A 15 1.06 9.61 14.91
N GLY A 16 1.00 9.46 13.61
CA GLY A 16 2.02 8.93 12.72
C GLY A 16 1.59 9.01 11.27
N LEU A 17 2.42 8.51 10.38
CA LEU A 17 2.15 8.41 8.95
C LEU A 17 1.69 7.01 8.58
N VAL A 18 0.71 6.93 7.69
CA VAL A 18 0.28 5.68 7.07
C VAL A 18 0.98 5.57 5.72
N ILE A 19 1.81 4.54 5.56
CA ILE A 19 2.62 4.30 4.36
C ILE A 19 2.23 2.95 3.77
N GLY A 20 2.19 2.84 2.45
CA GLY A 20 1.90 1.60 1.76
C GLY A 20 0.80 1.72 0.72
N GLU A 21 -0.12 0.75 0.70
CA GLU A 21 -1.20 0.67 -0.27
C GLU A 21 -2.54 1.13 0.32
N GLN A 22 -3.50 1.47 -0.56
CA GLN A 22 -4.88 1.69 -0.15
C GLN A 22 -5.44 0.39 0.43
N THR A 23 -6.14 0.48 1.57
CA THR A 23 -6.68 -0.69 2.24
C THR A 23 -7.99 -1.18 1.61
N PHE A 24 -8.45 -2.37 2.01
CA PHE A 24 -9.58 -3.10 1.41
C PHE A 24 -10.92 -2.34 1.41
N GLY A 25 -11.18 -1.54 2.45
CA GLY A 25 -12.40 -0.73 2.52
C GLY A 25 -13.59 -1.38 3.22
N LYS A 26 -13.37 -2.33 4.15
CA LYS A 26 -14.46 -2.93 4.92
C LYS A 26 -14.79 -2.10 6.17
N GLY A 27 -15.80 -1.24 6.04
CA GLY A 27 -16.32 -0.37 7.11
C GLY A 27 -17.52 -0.93 7.87
N THR A 28 -17.89 -2.21 7.64
CA THR A 28 -19.03 -2.85 8.28
C THR A 28 -18.64 -3.75 9.44
N VAL A 29 -19.53 -3.85 10.41
CA VAL A 29 -19.47 -4.81 11.52
C VAL A 29 -20.49 -5.91 11.26
N GLN A 30 -20.08 -7.16 11.38
CA GLN A 30 -20.91 -8.34 11.16
C GLN A 30 -20.98 -9.18 12.43
N SER A 31 -22.18 -9.69 12.73
CA SER A 31 -22.44 -10.59 13.83
C SER A 31 -22.81 -11.97 13.30
N LEU A 32 -22.36 -13.01 13.98
CA LEU A 32 -22.79 -14.38 13.75
C LEU A 32 -24.01 -14.65 14.62
N ILE A 33 -25.07 -15.17 14.04
CA ILE A 33 -26.32 -15.55 14.72
C ILE A 33 -26.49 -17.03 14.48
N ASP A 34 -26.62 -17.79 15.58
CA ASP A 34 -26.89 -19.22 15.51
C ASP A 34 -28.32 -19.48 15.05
N LEU A 35 -28.48 -20.45 14.16
CA LEU A 35 -29.74 -20.99 13.71
C LEU A 35 -29.88 -22.42 14.22
N ASN A 36 -31.08 -23.02 14.03
CA ASN A 36 -31.31 -24.44 14.40
C ASN A 36 -30.30 -25.36 13.69
N GLU A 37 -29.95 -25.02 12.45
CA GLU A 37 -28.92 -25.69 11.67
C GLU A 37 -27.99 -24.61 11.04
N GLY A 38 -26.72 -24.57 11.51
CA GLY A 38 -25.71 -23.63 11.02
C GLY A 38 -25.77 -22.24 11.64
N GLN A 39 -25.14 -21.27 10.97
CA GLN A 39 -25.03 -19.89 11.41
C GLN A 39 -25.27 -18.94 10.25
N ILE A 40 -25.85 -17.79 10.52
CA ILE A 40 -25.94 -16.68 9.58
C ILE A 40 -25.01 -15.55 10.01
N LYS A 41 -24.27 -15.00 9.06
CA LYS A 41 -23.43 -13.80 9.24
C LYS A 41 -24.15 -12.59 8.69
N ILE A 42 -24.51 -11.66 9.56
CA ILE A 42 -25.34 -10.49 9.22
C ILE A 42 -24.60 -9.19 9.51
N THR A 43 -24.70 -8.22 8.62
CA THR A 43 -24.18 -6.86 8.88
C THR A 43 -25.13 -6.14 9.83
N THR A 44 -24.61 -5.72 10.98
CA THR A 44 -25.39 -5.10 12.07
C THR A 44 -25.06 -3.63 12.28
N ALA A 45 -23.86 -3.15 11.87
CA ALA A 45 -23.42 -1.78 12.04
C ALA A 45 -22.38 -1.38 11.01
N LYS A 46 -22.14 -0.07 10.89
CA LYS A 46 -20.97 0.55 10.23
C LYS A 46 -20.16 1.31 11.27
N PHE A 47 -18.86 1.38 11.07
CA PHE A 47 -18.02 2.26 11.86
C PHE A 47 -17.55 3.44 11.00
N TYR A 48 -17.27 4.53 11.68
CA TYR A 48 -16.83 5.79 11.07
C TYR A 48 -15.55 6.26 11.76
N ARG A 49 -14.72 6.93 10.99
CA ARG A 49 -13.55 7.62 11.52
C ARG A 49 -14.00 8.81 12.40
N ILE A 50 -13.11 9.31 13.25
CA ILE A 50 -13.38 10.49 14.08
C ILE A 50 -13.70 11.72 13.24
N SER A 51 -13.15 11.79 12.01
CA SER A 51 -13.45 12.79 10.98
C SER A 51 -14.87 12.69 10.41
N GLY A 52 -15.64 11.66 10.78
CA GLY A 52 -16.97 11.37 10.27
C GLY A 52 -17.00 10.60 8.96
N GLN A 53 -15.87 10.32 8.35
CA GLN A 53 -15.79 9.55 7.10
C GLN A 53 -15.90 8.06 7.37
N SER A 54 -16.60 7.33 6.48
CA SER A 54 -16.57 5.86 6.48
C SER A 54 -15.32 5.34 5.79
N THR A 55 -14.80 4.20 6.24
CA THR A 55 -13.81 3.42 5.48
C THR A 55 -14.46 2.52 4.43
N GLN A 56 -15.79 2.39 4.44
CA GLN A 56 -16.53 1.53 3.51
C GLN A 56 -16.20 1.88 2.05
N ASN A 57 -15.91 0.89 1.22
CA ASN A 57 -15.51 0.97 -0.19
C ASN A 57 -14.20 1.71 -0.47
N ARG A 58 -13.81 2.69 0.34
CA ARG A 58 -12.61 3.52 0.08
C ARG A 58 -11.39 3.08 0.87
N GLY A 59 -11.59 2.37 1.98
CA GLY A 59 -10.49 2.03 2.88
C GLY A 59 -9.81 3.26 3.48
N VAL A 60 -8.58 3.07 3.87
CA VAL A 60 -7.65 4.13 4.29
C VAL A 60 -6.66 4.36 3.16
N THR A 61 -6.66 5.58 2.63
CA THR A 61 -5.66 6.01 1.65
C THR A 61 -4.38 6.38 2.40
N PRO A 62 -3.22 5.81 2.07
CA PRO A 62 -1.98 6.11 2.77
C PRO A 62 -1.51 7.55 2.53
N ASP A 63 -0.75 8.08 3.48
CA ASP A 63 -0.11 9.40 3.38
C ASP A 63 1.01 9.39 2.34
N ILE A 64 1.73 8.26 2.24
CA ILE A 64 2.74 8.01 1.20
C ILE A 64 2.42 6.64 0.58
N SER A 65 2.12 6.65 -0.71
CA SER A 65 1.72 5.45 -1.44
C SER A 65 2.93 4.70 -1.99
N PHE A 66 2.93 3.39 -1.83
CA PHE A 66 3.87 2.47 -2.47
C PHE A 66 3.25 1.77 -3.68
N PRO A 67 4.05 1.21 -4.59
CA PRO A 67 3.55 0.40 -5.69
C PRO A 67 2.73 -0.79 -5.17
N SER A 68 1.56 -1.02 -5.76
CA SER A 68 0.67 -2.12 -5.40
C SER A 68 0.49 -3.10 -6.55
N LEU A 69 0.51 -4.38 -6.23
CA LEU A 69 0.11 -5.46 -7.14
C LEU A 69 -1.40 -5.72 -7.09
N VAL A 70 -2.08 -5.18 -6.08
CA VAL A 70 -3.52 -5.34 -5.87
C VAL A 70 -4.26 -4.18 -6.51
N ASP A 71 -5.26 -4.48 -7.33
CA ASP A 71 -6.22 -3.49 -7.80
C ASP A 71 -7.41 -3.45 -6.85
N THR A 72 -7.53 -2.36 -6.08
CA THR A 72 -8.62 -2.20 -5.11
C THR A 72 -10.01 -2.11 -5.75
N LYS A 73 -10.09 -1.88 -7.07
CA LYS A 73 -11.36 -1.92 -7.81
C LYS A 73 -11.83 -3.34 -8.09
N GLU A 74 -10.91 -4.31 -8.11
CA GLU A 74 -11.20 -5.73 -8.34
C GLU A 74 -11.12 -6.54 -7.05
N ILE A 75 -10.21 -6.15 -6.14
CA ILE A 75 -9.96 -6.82 -4.87
C ILE A 75 -10.13 -5.81 -3.75
N GLY A 76 -11.37 -5.49 -3.44
CA GLY A 76 -11.75 -4.56 -2.38
C GLY A 76 -13.22 -4.71 -2.03
N GLU A 77 -13.65 -4.06 -0.98
CA GLU A 77 -15.08 -4.05 -0.61
C GLU A 77 -15.94 -3.49 -1.75
N SER A 78 -15.45 -2.49 -2.49
CA SER A 78 -16.13 -1.89 -3.64
C SER A 78 -16.33 -2.85 -4.82
N ALA A 79 -15.61 -3.96 -4.88
CA ALA A 79 -15.78 -5.00 -5.90
C ALA A 79 -16.91 -5.98 -5.58
N LEU A 80 -17.42 -5.98 -4.36
CA LEU A 80 -18.51 -6.85 -3.94
C LEU A 80 -19.86 -6.33 -4.46
N PRO A 81 -20.71 -7.18 -5.05
CA PRO A 81 -21.96 -6.75 -5.70
C PRO A 81 -22.95 -6.08 -4.75
N ASP A 82 -22.93 -6.45 -3.46
CA ASP A 82 -23.87 -5.98 -2.45
C ASP A 82 -23.19 -5.13 -1.36
N ALA A 83 -22.03 -4.55 -1.67
CA ALA A 83 -21.33 -3.68 -0.73
C ALA A 83 -22.18 -2.45 -0.39
N LEU A 84 -22.28 -2.12 0.91
CA LEU A 84 -22.94 -0.91 1.34
C LEU A 84 -22.19 0.33 0.80
N PRO A 85 -22.91 1.39 0.39
CA PRO A 85 -22.26 2.58 -0.15
C PRO A 85 -21.41 3.29 0.89
N TRP A 86 -20.42 4.04 0.40
CA TRP A 86 -19.68 4.98 1.22
C TRP A 86 -20.59 6.15 1.64
N ASP A 87 -20.46 6.58 2.89
CA ASP A 87 -21.19 7.72 3.44
C ASP A 87 -20.37 8.42 4.54
N THR A 88 -20.95 9.46 5.13
CA THR A 88 -20.34 10.25 6.20
C THR A 88 -21.37 10.55 7.28
N ILE A 89 -20.86 10.76 8.49
CA ILE A 89 -21.61 11.33 9.61
C ILE A 89 -20.94 12.64 10.08
N ALA A 90 -21.54 13.35 11.02
CA ALA A 90 -20.92 14.52 11.62
C ALA A 90 -19.60 14.13 12.32
N ALA A 91 -18.54 14.91 12.06
CA ALA A 91 -17.26 14.72 12.74
C ALA A 91 -17.39 14.97 14.24
N THR A 92 -16.67 14.21 15.05
CA THR A 92 -16.56 14.48 16.48
C THR A 92 -15.41 15.46 16.72
N PRO A 93 -15.56 16.47 17.59
CA PRO A 93 -14.44 17.35 17.95
C PRO A 93 -13.27 16.54 18.52
N PHE A 94 -12.07 16.75 17.98
CA PHE A 94 -10.86 16.07 18.45
C PHE A 94 -9.64 16.99 18.35
N ARG A 95 -8.57 16.60 19.01
CA ARG A 95 -7.28 17.27 18.95
C ARG A 95 -6.29 16.38 18.20
N ILE A 96 -5.55 16.98 17.27
CA ILE A 96 -4.39 16.32 16.65
C ILE A 96 -3.20 16.34 17.61
N PHE A 97 -2.34 15.34 17.54
CA PHE A 97 -1.11 15.24 18.35
C PHE A 97 -0.02 16.16 17.82
N GLU A 98 0.23 16.06 16.53
CA GLU A 98 1.25 16.84 15.83
C GLU A 98 0.78 17.13 14.41
N ASP A 99 1.27 18.23 13.81
CA ASP A 99 0.96 18.58 12.43
C ASP A 99 1.99 17.92 11.49
N HIS A 100 1.80 16.62 11.23
CA HIS A 100 2.64 15.87 10.28
C HIS A 100 2.39 16.28 8.83
N GLN A 101 1.22 16.85 8.51
CA GLN A 101 0.82 17.21 7.15
C GLN A 101 1.80 18.21 6.52
N ARG A 102 2.39 19.11 7.31
CA ARG A 102 3.38 20.08 6.85
C ARG A 102 4.65 19.44 6.28
N LEU A 103 5.03 18.24 6.75
CA LEU A 103 6.24 17.54 6.32
C LEU A 103 5.99 16.64 5.10
N LEU A 104 4.75 16.25 4.85
CA LEU A 104 4.39 15.31 3.78
C LEU A 104 4.91 15.70 2.39
N PRO A 105 4.84 16.96 1.93
CA PRO A 105 5.37 17.31 0.61
C PRO A 105 6.86 16.99 0.45
N LEU A 106 7.67 17.28 1.49
CA LEU A 106 9.10 17.00 1.48
C LEU A 106 9.37 15.49 1.57
N LEU A 107 8.67 14.78 2.44
CA LEU A 107 8.79 13.33 2.59
C LEU A 107 8.44 12.60 1.29
N ARG A 108 7.37 13.02 0.61
CA ARG A 108 6.98 12.47 -0.70
C ARG A 108 8.03 12.75 -1.77
N THR A 109 8.62 13.95 -1.77
CA THR A 109 9.70 14.31 -2.71
C THR A 109 10.94 13.45 -2.48
N ASN A 110 11.39 13.31 -1.23
CA ASN A 110 12.54 12.49 -0.88
C ASN A 110 12.30 11.02 -1.24
N HIS A 111 11.11 10.50 -0.91
CA HIS A 111 10.71 9.15 -1.31
C HIS A 111 10.75 8.96 -2.82
N ALA A 112 10.14 9.86 -3.60
CA ALA A 112 10.12 9.78 -5.06
C ALA A 112 11.54 9.76 -5.64
N GLN A 113 12.44 10.64 -5.16
CA GLN A 113 13.83 10.68 -5.62
C GLN A 113 14.59 9.37 -5.34
N ARG A 114 14.34 8.72 -4.20
CA ARG A 114 14.97 7.42 -3.88
C ARG A 114 14.36 6.30 -4.70
N SER A 115 13.03 6.23 -4.77
CA SER A 115 12.33 5.15 -5.47
C SER A 115 12.59 5.14 -6.97
N ASP A 116 12.76 6.31 -7.61
CA ASP A 116 13.10 6.43 -9.04
C ASP A 116 14.48 5.86 -9.37
N GLN A 117 15.38 5.76 -8.40
CA GLN A 117 16.74 5.27 -8.57
C GLN A 117 16.94 3.88 -7.93
N ASN A 118 16.00 3.40 -7.15
CA ASN A 118 16.10 2.12 -6.45
C ASN A 118 15.64 0.97 -7.35
N PRO A 119 16.52 0.01 -7.72
CA PRO A 119 16.17 -1.12 -8.55
C PRO A 119 15.00 -1.96 -8.03
N GLU A 120 14.85 -2.07 -6.70
CA GLU A 120 13.74 -2.78 -6.05
C GLU A 120 12.39 -2.11 -6.35
N PHE A 121 12.31 -0.78 -6.20
CA PHE A 121 11.10 -0.03 -6.51
C PHE A 121 10.79 -0.02 -8.01
N ILE A 122 11.82 0.13 -8.86
CA ILE A 122 11.68 0.03 -10.32
C ILE A 122 11.08 -1.34 -10.70
N TYR A 123 11.59 -2.41 -10.09
CA TYR A 123 11.06 -3.76 -10.29
C TYR A 123 9.60 -3.88 -9.87
N LEU A 124 9.25 -3.40 -8.66
CA LEU A 124 7.88 -3.45 -8.15
C LEU A 124 6.90 -2.67 -9.06
N ILE A 125 7.28 -1.47 -9.50
CA ILE A 125 6.46 -0.65 -10.42
C ILE A 125 6.24 -1.39 -11.74
N ARG A 126 7.31 -1.88 -12.37
CA ARG A 126 7.20 -2.60 -13.65
C ARG A 126 6.41 -3.90 -13.54
N ARG A 127 6.56 -4.61 -12.42
CA ARG A 127 5.79 -5.81 -12.13
C ARG A 127 4.30 -5.48 -11.98
N ALA A 128 3.96 -4.40 -11.29
CA ALA A 128 2.58 -3.91 -11.15
C ALA A 128 1.98 -3.49 -12.50
N GLU A 129 2.74 -2.79 -13.34
CA GLU A 129 2.33 -2.41 -14.70
C GLU A 129 2.07 -3.63 -15.60
N LEU A 130 2.95 -4.64 -15.55
CA LEU A 130 2.77 -5.89 -16.28
C LEU A 130 1.51 -6.62 -15.83
N GLN A 131 1.30 -6.76 -14.52
CA GLN A 131 0.09 -7.39 -13.99
C GLN A 131 -1.18 -6.63 -14.37
N LYS A 132 -1.16 -5.30 -14.28
CA LYS A 132 -2.28 -4.47 -14.72
C LYS A 132 -2.59 -4.69 -16.19
N ARG A 133 -1.59 -4.66 -17.06
CA ARG A 133 -1.76 -4.91 -18.50
C ARG A 133 -2.38 -6.27 -18.79
N LEU A 134 -1.97 -7.32 -18.05
CA LEU A 134 -2.51 -8.67 -18.18
C LEU A 134 -3.97 -8.77 -17.70
N ARG A 135 -4.33 -8.08 -16.62
CA ARG A 135 -5.72 -8.00 -16.16
C ARG A 135 -6.62 -7.25 -17.13
N ASP A 136 -6.14 -6.14 -17.65
CA ASP A 136 -6.89 -5.30 -18.59
C ASP A 136 -7.13 -5.98 -19.95
N GLN A 137 -6.44 -7.09 -20.24
CA GLN A 137 -6.64 -7.89 -21.44
C GLN A 137 -7.93 -8.70 -21.35
N LYS A 138 -9.00 -8.18 -21.96
CA LYS A 138 -10.34 -8.79 -21.94
C LYS A 138 -10.55 -9.84 -23.03
N GLU A 139 -9.69 -9.86 -24.04
CA GLU A 139 -9.81 -10.75 -25.19
C GLU A 139 -8.58 -11.64 -25.28
N LEU A 140 -8.81 -12.91 -25.57
CA LEU A 140 -7.77 -13.90 -25.78
C LEU A 140 -7.97 -14.58 -27.14
N SER A 141 -6.89 -14.76 -27.91
CA SER A 141 -6.93 -15.50 -29.15
C SER A 141 -7.33 -16.96 -28.92
N LEU A 142 -8.20 -17.50 -29.74
CA LEU A 142 -8.50 -18.95 -29.76
C LEU A 142 -7.49 -19.75 -30.59
N ASN A 143 -6.57 -19.08 -31.28
CA ASN A 143 -5.51 -19.75 -32.04
C ASN A 143 -4.36 -20.17 -31.10
N GLU A 144 -4.08 -21.46 -31.04
CA GLU A 144 -3.07 -22.05 -30.16
C GLU A 144 -1.68 -21.42 -30.36
N LYS A 145 -1.22 -21.29 -31.62
CA LYS A 145 0.10 -20.71 -31.91
C LYS A 145 0.23 -19.26 -31.44
N THR A 146 -0.83 -18.49 -31.59
CA THR A 146 -0.87 -17.11 -31.10
C THR A 146 -0.80 -17.09 -29.58
N ARG A 147 -1.56 -17.95 -28.91
CA ARG A 147 -1.57 -18.08 -27.45
C ARG A 147 -0.21 -18.50 -26.91
N ASP A 148 0.44 -19.45 -27.54
CA ASP A 148 1.78 -19.88 -27.13
C ASP A 148 2.79 -18.75 -27.28
N SER A 149 2.76 -18.04 -28.40
CA SER A 149 3.64 -16.88 -28.62
C SER A 149 3.41 -15.75 -27.60
N GLU A 150 2.14 -15.45 -27.27
CA GLU A 150 1.79 -14.47 -26.25
C GLU A 150 2.29 -14.90 -24.86
N ARG A 151 2.11 -16.18 -24.51
CA ARG A 151 2.60 -16.74 -23.24
C ARG A 151 4.13 -16.65 -23.14
N GLU A 152 4.86 -17.10 -24.16
CA GLU A 152 6.31 -17.01 -24.20
C GLU A 152 6.83 -15.57 -24.09
N LYS A 153 6.12 -14.61 -24.67
CA LYS A 153 6.47 -13.19 -24.55
C LYS A 153 6.32 -12.69 -23.12
N ILE A 154 5.22 -13.05 -22.45
CA ILE A 154 4.96 -12.67 -21.06
C ILE A 154 5.99 -13.33 -20.13
N GLU A 155 6.30 -14.60 -20.33
CA GLU A 155 7.29 -15.34 -19.54
C GLU A 155 8.69 -14.72 -19.69
N ARG A 156 9.08 -14.36 -20.91
CA ARG A 156 10.35 -13.64 -21.16
C ARG A 156 10.37 -12.29 -20.45
N GLU A 157 9.33 -11.50 -20.58
CA GLU A 157 9.26 -10.19 -19.93
C GLU A 157 9.37 -10.30 -18.39
N ARG A 158 8.71 -11.28 -17.78
CA ARG A 158 8.83 -11.59 -16.35
C ARG A 158 10.26 -11.97 -15.97
N LEU A 159 10.87 -12.84 -16.75
CA LEU A 159 12.23 -13.32 -16.51
C LEU A 159 13.25 -12.19 -16.66
N ASP A 160 13.07 -11.33 -17.66
CA ASP A 160 13.94 -10.17 -17.89
C ASP A 160 13.86 -9.15 -16.74
N LEU A 161 12.65 -8.87 -16.23
CA LEU A 161 12.46 -8.00 -15.07
C LEU A 161 13.17 -8.55 -13.83
N GLU A 162 12.97 -9.82 -13.53
CA GLU A 162 13.61 -10.48 -12.40
C GLU A 162 15.14 -10.50 -12.55
N ASN A 163 15.65 -10.82 -13.72
CA ASN A 163 17.09 -10.86 -13.97
C ASN A 163 17.74 -9.48 -13.92
N GLN A 164 17.03 -8.40 -14.28
CA GLN A 164 17.49 -7.03 -14.07
C GLN A 164 17.66 -6.73 -12.58
N LEU A 165 16.68 -7.09 -11.75
CA LEU A 165 16.76 -6.95 -10.31
C LEU A 165 17.93 -7.76 -9.72
N ARG A 166 18.04 -9.05 -10.09
CA ARG A 166 19.12 -9.92 -9.63
C ARG A 166 20.50 -9.41 -10.02
N ALA A 167 20.62 -8.86 -11.23
CA ALA A 167 21.87 -8.23 -11.66
C ALA A 167 22.25 -7.02 -10.78
N SER A 168 21.29 -6.20 -10.37
CA SER A 168 21.55 -5.08 -9.45
C SER A 168 21.97 -5.53 -8.05
N ARG A 169 21.55 -6.73 -7.64
CA ARG A 169 21.95 -7.38 -6.37
C ARG A 169 23.26 -8.19 -6.49
N GLY A 170 23.85 -8.31 -7.69
CA GLY A 170 25.01 -9.18 -7.94
C GLY A 170 24.70 -10.66 -7.88
N GLU A 171 23.44 -11.05 -8.09
CA GLU A 171 22.98 -12.44 -8.05
C GLU A 171 23.01 -13.07 -9.45
N ALA A 172 23.11 -14.40 -9.49
CA ALA A 172 23.09 -15.14 -10.76
C ALA A 172 21.70 -15.06 -11.41
N PRO A 173 21.62 -14.93 -12.77
CA PRO A 173 20.34 -14.89 -13.46
C PRO A 173 19.61 -16.22 -13.39
N LEU A 174 18.28 -16.16 -13.42
CA LEU A 174 17.39 -17.31 -13.54
C LEU A 174 17.17 -17.66 -15.01
N SER A 175 16.88 -18.94 -15.28
CA SER A 175 16.65 -19.46 -16.63
C SER A 175 15.18 -19.70 -16.96
N SER A 176 14.28 -19.62 -15.98
CA SER A 176 12.84 -19.86 -16.18
C SER A 176 11.97 -19.18 -15.12
N VAL A 177 10.72 -18.90 -15.48
CA VAL A 177 9.71 -18.37 -14.54
C VAL A 177 9.38 -19.32 -13.39
N THR A 178 9.58 -20.63 -13.57
CA THR A 178 9.41 -21.61 -12.49
C THR A 178 10.44 -21.41 -11.38
N GLN A 179 11.64 -20.95 -11.72
CA GLN A 179 12.65 -20.62 -10.72
C GLN A 179 12.30 -19.34 -9.95
N ILE A 180 11.63 -18.37 -10.59
CA ILE A 180 11.10 -17.19 -9.91
C ILE A 180 10.13 -17.61 -8.82
N ALA A 181 9.11 -18.43 -9.14
CA ALA A 181 8.12 -18.89 -8.19
C ALA A 181 8.75 -19.61 -6.98
N ARG A 182 9.76 -20.44 -7.20
CA ARG A 182 10.50 -21.12 -6.13
C ARG A 182 11.32 -20.17 -5.25
N SER A 183 11.86 -19.10 -5.84
CA SER A 183 12.59 -18.07 -5.08
C SER A 183 11.62 -17.29 -4.20
N GLU A 184 10.50 -16.86 -4.76
CA GLU A 184 9.44 -16.16 -4.00
C GLU A 184 8.90 -17.00 -2.84
N GLU A 185 8.58 -18.29 -3.09
CA GLU A 185 8.13 -19.21 -2.04
C GLU A 185 9.16 -19.37 -0.91
N LYS A 186 10.45 -19.41 -1.24
CA LYS A 186 11.52 -19.48 -0.24
C LYS A 186 11.61 -18.22 0.60
N ASP A 187 11.44 -17.05 -0.01
CA ASP A 187 11.48 -15.76 0.67
C ASP A 187 10.24 -15.58 1.57
N GLU A 188 9.05 -16.06 1.13
CA GLU A 188 7.84 -16.09 1.95
C GLU A 188 7.97 -16.99 3.18
N LEU A 189 8.65 -18.14 3.04
CA LEU A 189 8.87 -19.06 4.15
C LEU A 189 9.90 -18.55 5.17
N ASN A 190 10.82 -17.67 4.74
CA ASN A 190 11.87 -17.11 5.60
C ASN A 190 11.97 -15.59 5.35
N PRO A 191 10.98 -14.81 5.78
CA PRO A 191 10.97 -13.37 5.55
C PRO A 191 12.11 -12.68 6.30
N ASP A 192 12.88 -11.87 5.58
CA ASP A 192 13.91 -11.01 6.13
C ASP A 192 13.48 -9.54 6.00
N PRO A 193 13.00 -8.91 7.08
CA PRO A 193 12.55 -7.51 7.02
C PRO A 193 13.62 -6.53 6.53
N GLY A 194 14.90 -6.87 6.71
CA GLY A 194 16.02 -6.06 6.24
C GLY A 194 16.22 -6.10 4.72
N LYS A 195 15.58 -7.05 4.05
CA LYS A 195 15.58 -7.20 2.58
C LYS A 195 14.27 -6.78 1.92
N ASP A 196 13.22 -6.55 2.72
CA ASP A 196 11.95 -6.09 2.20
C ASP A 196 12.09 -4.60 1.79
N PRO A 197 12.00 -4.27 0.50
CA PRO A 197 12.20 -2.91 0.01
C PRO A 197 11.17 -1.93 0.58
N LEU A 198 9.96 -2.39 0.90
CA LEU A 198 8.90 -1.55 1.47
C LEU A 198 9.21 -1.20 2.92
N ILE A 199 9.73 -2.15 3.70
CA ILE A 199 10.14 -1.92 5.09
C ILE A 199 11.38 -1.02 5.14
N VAL A 200 12.37 -1.28 4.28
CA VAL A 200 13.60 -0.47 4.21
C VAL A 200 13.29 0.98 3.83
N GLU A 201 12.46 1.20 2.82
CA GLU A 201 12.06 2.56 2.41
C GLU A 201 11.20 3.24 3.48
N SER A 202 10.33 2.51 4.17
CA SER A 202 9.58 3.05 5.32
C SER A 202 10.53 3.53 6.43
N GLY A 203 11.63 2.81 6.65
CA GLY A 203 12.72 3.22 7.54
C GLY A 203 13.40 4.52 7.08
N HIS A 204 13.70 4.66 5.80
CA HIS A 204 14.26 5.90 5.23
C HIS A 204 13.32 7.09 5.41
N ILE A 205 12.02 6.89 5.15
CA ILE A 205 10.99 7.93 5.36
C ILE A 205 10.92 8.33 6.83
N LEU A 206 11.04 7.39 7.76
CA LEU A 206 11.07 7.68 9.19
C LEU A 206 12.30 8.51 9.57
N VAL A 207 13.47 8.18 9.03
CA VAL A 207 14.71 8.96 9.26
C VAL A 207 14.57 10.37 8.70
N ASP A 208 14.04 10.53 7.50
CA ASP A 208 13.74 11.84 6.91
C ASP A 208 12.78 12.64 7.79
N TYR A 209 11.71 12.00 8.26
CA TYR A 209 10.75 12.62 9.17
C TYR A 209 11.44 13.16 10.42
N MET A 210 12.23 12.34 11.10
CA MET A 210 12.94 12.73 12.31
C MET A 210 13.91 13.91 12.06
N ALA A 211 14.59 13.92 10.93
CA ALA A 211 15.52 14.98 10.55
C ALA A 211 14.80 16.32 10.28
N LEU A 212 13.71 16.28 9.51
CA LEU A 212 12.91 17.45 9.18
C LEU A 212 12.18 18.02 10.40
N ASP A 213 11.66 17.17 11.26
CA ASP A 213 10.98 17.61 12.48
C ASP A 213 11.95 18.30 13.45
N LYS A 214 13.12 17.72 13.68
CA LYS A 214 14.18 18.33 14.49
C LYS A 214 14.60 19.70 13.95
N GLN A 215 14.79 19.84 12.65
CA GLN A 215 15.16 21.10 12.01
C GLN A 215 14.10 22.18 12.25
N GLN A 216 12.82 21.84 12.15
CA GLN A 216 11.73 22.80 12.39
C GLN A 216 11.62 23.23 13.85
N HIS A 217 11.89 22.32 14.79
CA HIS A 217 11.92 22.66 16.21
C HIS A 217 13.02 23.66 16.53
N LEU A 218 14.21 23.53 15.94
CA LEU A 218 15.31 24.49 16.10
C LEU A 218 14.93 25.88 15.56
N VAL A 219 14.38 25.95 14.35
CA VAL A 219 13.95 27.22 13.73
C VAL A 219 12.90 27.95 14.58
N ARG A 220 11.97 27.21 15.19
CA ARG A 220 10.94 27.81 16.10
C ARG A 220 11.53 28.36 17.37
N GLN A 221 12.55 27.71 17.93
CA GLN A 221 13.22 28.20 19.14
C GLN A 221 14.00 29.50 18.86
N ASP A 222 14.70 29.57 17.73
CA ASP A 222 15.46 30.76 17.33
C ASP A 222 14.54 31.95 17.00
N GLY A 223 13.41 31.71 16.30
CA GLY A 223 12.40 32.75 16.02
C GLY A 223 11.75 33.32 17.27
N SER A 224 11.47 32.46 18.27
CA SER A 224 10.89 32.91 19.55
C SER A 224 11.87 33.71 20.44
N ALA A 225 13.18 33.57 20.20
CA ALA A 225 14.22 34.31 20.89
C ALA A 225 14.42 35.72 20.31
N GLN A 226 14.11 35.95 19.04
CA GLN A 226 14.20 37.25 18.37
C GLN A 226 12.97 38.17 18.68
N ASP A 227 11.78 37.60 18.87
CA ASP A 227 10.58 38.39 19.23
C ASP A 227 10.55 38.88 20.70
N ARG A 228 11.51 38.50 21.52
CA ARG A 228 11.64 38.91 22.91
C ARG A 228 12.71 40.01 23.16
N ARG A 229 13.25 40.55 22.10
CA ARG A 229 14.19 41.70 22.16
C ARG A 229 13.55 42.95 21.57
#